data_e4f89e8e1da55a3d2e984af0665b3d14
#
_entry.id   e4f89e8e1da55a3d2e984af0665b3d14
#
_cell.length_a   1.000
_cell.length_b   1.000
_cell.length_c   1.000
_cell.angle_alpha   90.00
_cell.angle_beta   90.00
_cell.angle_gamma   90.00
#
_symmetry.space_group_name_H-M   'P 1'
#
loop_
_entity.id
_entity.type
_entity.pdbx_description
1 polymer ?
#
loop_
_entity_poly.entity_id
_entity_poly.type
_entity_poly.pdbx_seq_one_letter_code
_entity_poly.pdbx_strand_id
1 'polypeptide(L)'
;MIEKTLLAPAITRNRQLSLEELKSLNLPMTSQGDQVVIYTSLTGWKLKTPVNIQLEKILEAKEKGLVDYIIRSCLNDRPGVIAFIFDNQSMLKLARHFLRHLSGSYRSCLTYSVNVKRYATWLGYKPDLIIQDVKPIGAIPDPIKVQNHCAFLNDYLAELQDNDLKPTAVNNCIKAVKTFYHVNGIEVKLTERLSRKVAYKDRAPKPEELTTMLDKSAIREAFIIAALATGGFREGTFCKLKYRHIKEDLEANRIPIHVHIEAEITKGKYHDYDTFINAEASYLLKMYIADRRRGSRYTPPEEITDDSPLIRSNHNAHRVLGVSEKTLRKIVHTIAVEADVSKKLPNSWMYSVRTHSLRKYFRTQMSASKIDSEIIKYFMGKTIDTYEDVQSLGIETLRNLYVSAGLAIRPKTQVNRIEQLKEIIRAWGQNPEEILTKDALLRGNITELPELYQNHQLSVLADQLKGLIKREVCV
;
A
#
# COMPACT_ATOMS: atom_id res chain seq x y z
N MET A 1 -18.56 11.73 -53.27
CA MET A 1 -17.15 11.85 -52.91
C MET A 1 -17.00 11.64 -51.40
N ILE A 2 -17.16 10.39 -50.97
CA ILE A 2 -16.86 9.97 -49.60
C ILE A 2 -16.26 8.57 -49.76
N GLU A 3 -14.98 8.52 -50.06
CA GLU A 3 -14.13 7.38 -49.87
C GLU A 3 -12.86 7.90 -49.23
N LYS A 4 -12.76 7.75 -47.94
CA LYS A 4 -11.47 7.64 -47.28
C LYS A 4 -11.65 7.15 -45.86
N THR A 5 -10.97 6.04 -45.62
CA THR A 5 -10.39 5.69 -44.37
C THR A 5 -11.15 4.76 -43.45
N LEU A 6 -11.07 3.50 -43.76
CA LEU A 6 -11.08 2.45 -42.73
C LEU A 6 -10.16 1.31 -43.18
N LEU A 7 -8.88 1.62 -43.27
CA LEU A 7 -7.80 0.62 -43.38
C LEU A 7 -6.69 1.01 -42.40
N ALA A 8 -6.92 0.72 -41.13
CA ALA A 8 -5.87 0.66 -40.12
C ALA A 8 -6.27 -0.38 -39.09
N PRO A 9 -5.38 -1.12 -38.54
CA PRO A 9 -4.45 -2.09 -39.10
C PRO A 9 -4.78 -3.50 -38.62
N ALA A 10 -5.22 -4.38 -39.49
CA ALA A 10 -5.27 -5.82 -39.24
C ALA A 10 -3.88 -6.49 -39.17
N ILE A 11 -2.82 -5.71 -39.31
CA ILE A 11 -1.44 -6.21 -39.49
C ILE A 11 -0.75 -6.56 -38.16
N THR A 12 -1.25 -6.15 -37.00
CA THR A 12 -0.58 -6.38 -35.71
C THR A 12 -0.91 -7.70 -35.03
N ARG A 13 -1.87 -8.48 -35.53
CA ARG A 13 -2.30 -9.71 -34.84
C ARG A 13 -1.38 -10.92 -35.02
N ASN A 14 -0.48 -10.92 -36.00
CA ASN A 14 0.43 -12.04 -36.27
C ASN A 14 1.91 -11.74 -36.17
N ARG A 15 2.28 -10.60 -35.59
CA ARG A 15 3.70 -10.26 -35.40
C ARG A 15 4.33 -11.17 -34.33
N GLN A 16 5.32 -11.95 -34.73
CA GLN A 16 6.21 -12.64 -33.78
C GLN A 16 7.20 -11.63 -33.18
N LEU A 17 7.62 -11.84 -31.95
CA LEU A 17 8.71 -11.10 -31.33
C LEU A 17 10.02 -11.40 -32.06
N SER A 18 10.81 -10.36 -32.33
CA SER A 18 12.17 -10.56 -32.86
C SER A 18 13.17 -10.79 -31.71
N LEU A 19 14.29 -11.43 -32.05
CA LEU A 19 15.38 -11.64 -31.10
C LEU A 19 16.00 -10.30 -30.65
N GLU A 20 16.01 -9.30 -31.51
CA GLU A 20 16.50 -7.94 -31.20
C GLU A 20 15.59 -7.23 -30.19
N GLU A 21 14.27 -7.40 -30.35
CA GLU A 21 13.30 -6.89 -29.37
C GLU A 21 13.48 -7.52 -27.99
N LEU A 22 13.78 -8.82 -27.93
CA LEU A 22 14.10 -9.51 -26.67
C LEU A 22 15.40 -8.99 -26.04
N LYS A 23 16.45 -8.81 -26.86
CA LYS A 23 17.74 -8.27 -26.40
C LYS A 23 17.64 -6.84 -25.89
N SER A 24 16.67 -6.04 -26.40
CA SER A 24 16.43 -4.67 -25.93
C SER A 24 15.73 -4.61 -24.57
N LEU A 25 15.27 -5.74 -24.02
CA LEU A 25 14.76 -5.82 -22.66
C LEU A 25 15.96 -5.77 -21.70
N ASN A 26 15.98 -4.80 -20.80
CA ASN A 26 17.01 -4.73 -19.75
C ASN A 26 16.74 -5.77 -18.66
N LEU A 27 16.84 -7.05 -19.03
CA LEU A 27 16.59 -8.21 -18.18
C LEU A 27 17.88 -9.06 -18.10
N PRO A 28 18.11 -9.76 -16.98
CA PRO A 28 19.26 -10.64 -16.81
C PRO A 28 19.06 -11.95 -17.58
N MET A 29 19.05 -11.86 -18.91
CA MET A 29 18.90 -13.02 -19.79
C MET A 29 19.85 -12.98 -20.98
N THR A 30 20.23 -14.17 -21.48
CA THR A 30 21.03 -14.34 -22.70
C THR A 30 20.42 -15.44 -23.55
N SER A 31 20.53 -15.31 -24.88
CA SER A 31 20.16 -16.40 -25.81
C SER A 31 21.38 -17.28 -26.05
N GLN A 32 21.21 -18.59 -25.98
CA GLN A 32 22.22 -19.61 -26.25
C GLN A 32 21.63 -20.64 -27.21
N GLY A 33 21.86 -20.49 -28.50
CA GLY A 33 21.22 -21.30 -29.53
C GLY A 33 19.69 -21.17 -29.47
N ASP A 34 18.97 -22.28 -29.35
CA ASP A 34 17.53 -22.35 -29.29
C ASP A 34 16.95 -22.10 -27.88
N GLN A 35 17.79 -21.73 -26.92
CA GLN A 35 17.40 -21.49 -25.55
C GLN A 35 17.67 -20.08 -25.11
N VAL A 36 16.85 -19.58 -24.20
CA VAL A 36 17.06 -18.36 -23.44
C VAL A 36 17.34 -18.74 -21.99
N VAL A 37 18.48 -18.30 -21.50
CA VAL A 37 18.93 -18.50 -20.11
C VAL A 37 18.62 -17.23 -19.32
N ILE A 38 17.79 -17.34 -18.28
CA ILE A 38 17.46 -16.25 -17.37
C ILE A 38 18.26 -16.43 -16.10
N TYR A 39 19.13 -15.46 -15.82
CA TYR A 39 19.96 -15.46 -14.62
C TYR A 39 19.18 -14.87 -13.46
N THR A 40 18.99 -15.66 -12.42
CA THR A 40 18.38 -15.17 -11.18
C THR A 40 19.41 -14.35 -10.41
N SER A 41 19.03 -13.16 -9.97
CA SER A 41 19.94 -12.28 -9.23
C SER A 41 20.55 -12.99 -8.02
N LEU A 42 21.84 -12.75 -7.78
CA LEU A 42 22.54 -13.18 -6.57
C LEU A 42 21.88 -12.47 -5.36
N THR A 43 21.08 -13.20 -4.61
CA THR A 43 20.63 -12.75 -3.30
C THR A 43 21.33 -13.60 -2.24
N GLY A 44 22.39 -13.04 -1.65
CA GLY A 44 23.22 -13.75 -0.67
C GLY A 44 24.19 -14.75 -1.31
N TRP A 45 24.73 -15.65 -0.49
CA TRP A 45 25.81 -16.60 -0.83
C TRP A 45 25.38 -17.82 -1.67
N LYS A 46 24.15 -17.87 -2.18
CA LYS A 46 23.66 -18.98 -3.00
C LYS A 46 23.41 -18.53 -4.43
N LEU A 47 24.19 -19.07 -5.34
CA LEU A 47 23.89 -19.07 -6.77
C LEU A 47 22.55 -19.78 -7.00
N LYS A 48 21.56 -19.05 -7.50
CA LYS A 48 20.31 -19.65 -7.92
C LYS A 48 20.52 -20.29 -9.28
N THR A 49 19.99 -21.49 -9.47
CA THR A 49 20.02 -22.18 -10.76
C THR A 49 19.39 -21.31 -11.84
N PRO A 50 20.04 -21.10 -12.98
CA PRO A 50 19.47 -20.36 -14.10
C PRO A 50 18.19 -21.06 -14.60
N VAL A 51 17.26 -20.28 -15.14
CA VAL A 51 16.04 -20.81 -15.76
C VAL A 51 16.26 -20.84 -17.26
N ASN A 52 16.21 -22.04 -17.83
CA ASN A 52 16.32 -22.27 -19.26
C ASN A 52 14.91 -22.41 -19.87
N ILE A 53 14.67 -21.71 -20.99
CA ILE A 53 13.40 -21.73 -21.70
C ILE A 53 13.71 -21.80 -23.20
N GLN A 54 12.95 -22.59 -23.93
CA GLN A 54 13.03 -22.64 -25.39
C GLN A 54 12.69 -21.26 -25.95
N LEU A 55 13.54 -20.76 -26.87
CA LEU A 55 13.36 -19.44 -27.49
C LEU A 55 11.97 -19.33 -28.16
N GLU A 56 11.56 -20.38 -28.87
CA GLU A 56 10.25 -20.47 -29.52
C GLU A 56 9.10 -20.16 -28.53
N LYS A 57 9.14 -20.73 -27.31
CA LYS A 57 8.10 -20.52 -26.28
C LYS A 57 8.03 -19.06 -25.80
N ILE A 58 9.15 -18.38 -25.74
CA ILE A 58 9.17 -16.94 -25.43
C ILE A 58 8.61 -16.14 -26.60
N LEU A 59 8.94 -16.49 -27.83
CA LEU A 59 8.42 -15.82 -29.03
C LEU A 59 6.90 -15.99 -29.19
N GLU A 60 6.34 -17.11 -28.73
CA GLU A 60 4.90 -17.33 -28.68
C GLU A 60 4.14 -16.32 -27.81
N ALA A 61 4.81 -15.62 -26.88
CA ALA A 61 4.19 -14.54 -26.09
C ALA A 61 3.77 -13.35 -26.96
N LYS A 62 4.37 -13.15 -28.12
CA LYS A 62 4.06 -12.13 -29.16
C LYS A 62 4.20 -10.66 -28.72
N GLU A 63 4.33 -10.38 -27.43
CA GLU A 63 4.36 -9.04 -26.85
C GLU A 63 5.60 -8.87 -25.95
N LYS A 64 6.50 -7.97 -26.34
CA LYS A 64 7.68 -7.61 -25.53
C LYS A 64 7.31 -7.26 -24.08
N GLY A 65 6.26 -6.45 -23.89
CA GLY A 65 5.79 -6.06 -22.56
C GLY A 65 5.29 -7.23 -21.72
N LEU A 66 4.72 -8.27 -22.34
CA LEU A 66 4.30 -9.48 -21.63
C LEU A 66 5.49 -10.31 -21.14
N VAL A 67 6.54 -10.43 -21.97
CA VAL A 67 7.78 -11.12 -21.58
C VAL A 67 8.44 -10.42 -20.40
N ASP A 68 8.62 -9.10 -20.49
CA ASP A 68 9.17 -8.28 -19.39
C ASP A 68 8.35 -8.45 -18.09
N TYR A 69 7.03 -8.37 -18.22
CA TYR A 69 6.10 -8.53 -17.12
C TYR A 69 6.18 -9.89 -16.41
N ILE A 70 6.20 -10.99 -17.18
CA ILE A 70 6.29 -12.35 -16.63
C ILE A 70 7.61 -12.53 -15.89
N ILE A 71 8.72 -12.15 -16.52
CA ILE A 71 10.05 -12.31 -15.92
C ILE A 71 10.15 -11.50 -14.62
N ARG A 72 9.79 -10.22 -14.63
CA ARG A 72 9.81 -9.38 -13.42
C ARG A 72 8.87 -9.86 -12.33
N SER A 73 7.73 -10.46 -12.70
CA SER A 73 6.78 -11.01 -11.72
C SER A 73 7.38 -12.15 -10.90
N CYS A 74 8.23 -12.99 -11.50
CA CYS A 74 8.62 -14.27 -10.93
C CYS A 74 10.11 -14.34 -10.52
N LEU A 75 10.97 -13.52 -11.15
CA LEU A 75 12.43 -13.64 -11.07
C LEU A 75 12.97 -13.69 -9.65
N ASN A 76 12.53 -12.80 -8.79
CA ASN A 76 13.08 -12.66 -7.44
C ASN A 76 12.52 -13.66 -6.42
N ASP A 77 11.27 -14.08 -6.59
CA ASP A 77 10.56 -14.88 -5.59
C ASP A 77 10.45 -16.36 -5.98
N ARG A 78 10.09 -16.64 -7.24
CA ARG A 78 9.82 -18.00 -7.74
C ARG A 78 10.24 -18.17 -9.22
N PRO A 79 11.54 -18.11 -9.53
CA PRO A 79 12.00 -18.15 -10.92
C PRO A 79 11.57 -19.41 -11.68
N GLY A 80 11.44 -20.56 -11.02
CA GLY A 80 10.98 -21.80 -11.66
C GLY A 80 9.51 -21.78 -12.14
N VAL A 81 8.77 -20.68 -11.89
CA VAL A 81 7.42 -20.48 -12.47
C VAL A 81 7.50 -19.82 -13.85
N ILE A 82 8.64 -19.20 -14.21
CA ILE A 82 8.81 -18.52 -15.49
C ILE A 82 8.67 -19.53 -16.64
N ALA A 83 9.42 -20.62 -16.59
CA ALA A 83 9.33 -21.70 -17.59
C ALA A 83 7.92 -22.27 -17.67
N PHE A 84 7.29 -22.56 -16.50
CA PHE A 84 5.92 -23.06 -16.44
C PHE A 84 4.91 -22.14 -17.16
N ILE A 85 5.10 -20.81 -17.09
CA ILE A 85 4.22 -19.87 -17.79
C ILE A 85 4.47 -19.91 -19.31
N PHE A 86 5.74 -19.88 -19.75
CA PHE A 86 6.08 -19.87 -21.17
C PHE A 86 5.79 -21.20 -21.86
N ASP A 87 5.89 -22.32 -21.15
CA ASP A 87 5.60 -23.66 -21.69
C ASP A 87 4.09 -23.92 -21.94
N ASN A 88 3.22 -23.03 -21.48
CA ASN A 88 1.77 -23.22 -21.57
C ASN A 88 1.05 -21.98 -22.10
N GLN A 89 0.40 -22.07 -23.24
CA GLN A 89 -0.36 -20.98 -23.85
C GLN A 89 -1.52 -20.49 -22.98
N SER A 90 -2.17 -21.38 -22.26
CA SER A 90 -3.23 -21.06 -21.29
C SER A 90 -2.72 -20.19 -20.15
N MET A 91 -1.46 -20.38 -19.72
CA MET A 91 -0.80 -19.55 -18.70
C MET A 91 -0.34 -18.19 -19.26
N LEU A 92 0.07 -18.12 -20.51
CA LEU A 92 0.34 -16.83 -21.18
C LEU A 92 -0.92 -15.96 -21.24
N LYS A 93 -2.09 -16.56 -21.50
CA LYS A 93 -3.39 -15.84 -21.44
C LYS A 93 -3.66 -15.31 -20.03
N LEU A 94 -3.39 -16.12 -19.01
CA LEU A 94 -3.53 -15.69 -17.60
C LEU A 94 -2.60 -14.53 -17.26
N ALA A 95 -1.33 -14.60 -17.65
CA ALA A 95 -0.37 -13.52 -17.42
C ALA A 95 -0.77 -12.23 -18.16
N ARG A 96 -1.23 -12.35 -19.42
CA ARG A 96 -1.74 -11.21 -20.21
C ARG A 96 -2.96 -10.56 -19.57
N HIS A 97 -3.86 -11.36 -18.99
CA HIS A 97 -5.01 -10.85 -18.25
C HIS A 97 -4.57 -9.94 -17.08
N PHE A 98 -3.57 -10.34 -16.29
CA PHE A 98 -3.06 -9.52 -15.20
C PHE A 98 -2.35 -8.24 -15.68
N LEU A 99 -1.62 -8.34 -16.79
CA LEU A 99 -0.95 -7.18 -17.38
C LEU A 99 -1.95 -6.12 -17.83
N ARG A 100 -3.07 -6.53 -18.47
CA ARG A 100 -4.00 -5.60 -19.14
C ARG A 100 -5.18 -5.18 -18.28
N HIS A 101 -5.73 -6.07 -17.46
CA HIS A 101 -7.00 -5.85 -16.77
C HIS A 101 -6.89 -5.57 -15.27
N LEU A 102 -5.73 -5.84 -14.64
CA LEU A 102 -5.55 -5.70 -13.20
C LEU A 102 -4.37 -4.78 -12.83
N SER A 103 -4.26 -3.63 -13.49
CA SER A 103 -3.22 -2.62 -13.23
C SER A 103 -1.77 -3.14 -13.27
N GLY A 104 -1.51 -4.28 -13.94
CA GLY A 104 -0.18 -4.85 -14.09
C GLY A 104 0.47 -5.33 -12.78
N SER A 105 -0.31 -5.85 -11.85
CA SER A 105 0.23 -6.31 -10.56
C SER A 105 1.11 -7.55 -10.70
N TYR A 106 2.43 -7.37 -10.60
CA TYR A 106 3.42 -8.46 -10.58
C TYR A 106 3.11 -9.53 -9.53
N ARG A 107 2.70 -9.12 -8.33
CA ARG A 107 2.39 -10.03 -7.23
C ARG A 107 1.16 -10.89 -7.50
N SER A 108 0.15 -10.35 -8.17
CA SER A 108 -1.03 -11.12 -8.56
C SER A 108 -0.67 -12.18 -9.59
N CYS A 109 0.08 -11.81 -10.64
CA CYS A 109 0.54 -12.76 -11.66
C CYS A 109 1.30 -13.94 -11.01
N LEU A 110 2.29 -13.65 -10.16
CA LEU A 110 3.05 -14.68 -9.45
C LEU A 110 2.14 -15.57 -8.58
N THR A 111 1.29 -14.97 -7.74
CA THR A 111 0.46 -15.71 -6.79
C THR A 111 -0.49 -16.67 -7.51
N TYR A 112 -1.13 -16.20 -8.57
CA TYR A 112 -2.05 -17.01 -9.34
C TYR A 112 -1.33 -18.11 -10.12
N SER A 113 -0.20 -17.78 -10.73
CA SER A 113 0.60 -18.79 -11.47
C SER A 113 1.11 -19.90 -10.56
N VAL A 114 1.56 -19.58 -9.34
CA VAL A 114 1.96 -20.59 -8.34
C VAL A 114 0.79 -21.47 -7.94
N ASN A 115 -0.40 -20.91 -7.73
CA ASN A 115 -1.57 -21.67 -7.32
C ASN A 115 -2.11 -22.55 -8.47
N VAL A 116 -2.10 -22.03 -9.71
CA VAL A 116 -2.45 -22.86 -10.88
C VAL A 116 -1.44 -24.00 -11.08
N LYS A 117 -0.13 -23.73 -10.88
CA LYS A 117 0.89 -24.77 -10.91
C LYS A 117 0.63 -25.87 -9.89
N ARG A 118 0.24 -25.49 -8.65
CA ARG A 118 -0.13 -26.47 -7.60
C ARG A 118 -1.33 -27.30 -8.02
N TYR A 119 -2.37 -26.69 -8.57
CA TYR A 119 -3.55 -27.38 -9.08
C TYR A 119 -3.23 -28.34 -10.22
N ALA A 120 -2.48 -27.89 -11.22
CA ALA A 120 -2.03 -28.69 -12.35
C ALA A 120 -1.18 -29.89 -11.91
N THR A 121 -0.31 -29.69 -10.92
CA THR A 121 0.50 -30.77 -10.33
C THR A 121 -0.37 -31.78 -9.57
N TRP A 122 -1.38 -31.32 -8.82
CA TRP A 122 -2.32 -32.18 -8.12
C TRP A 122 -3.17 -33.01 -9.09
N LEU A 123 -3.67 -32.38 -10.16
CA LEU A 123 -4.47 -33.06 -11.21
C LEU A 123 -3.63 -33.99 -12.08
N GLY A 124 -2.30 -33.82 -12.11
CA GLY A 124 -1.38 -34.62 -12.90
C GLY A 124 -1.28 -34.21 -14.39
N TYR A 125 -1.84 -33.08 -14.78
CA TYR A 125 -1.88 -32.61 -16.17
C TYR A 125 -1.22 -31.24 -16.34
N LYS A 126 -0.67 -30.99 -17.57
CA LYS A 126 -0.20 -29.65 -17.95
C LYS A 126 -1.38 -28.70 -18.13
N PRO A 127 -1.24 -27.41 -17.82
CA PRO A 127 -2.31 -26.41 -17.97
C PRO A 127 -3.01 -26.41 -19.33
N ASP A 128 -2.27 -26.53 -20.41
CA ASP A 128 -2.85 -26.55 -21.76
C ASP A 128 -3.72 -27.79 -21.98
N LEU A 129 -3.32 -28.96 -21.47
CA LEU A 129 -4.11 -30.18 -21.56
C LEU A 129 -5.41 -30.09 -20.74
N ILE A 130 -5.33 -29.44 -19.54
CA ILE A 130 -6.53 -29.20 -18.74
C ILE A 130 -7.56 -28.36 -19.52
N ILE A 131 -7.11 -27.35 -20.25
CA ILE A 131 -8.00 -26.51 -21.05
C ILE A 131 -8.48 -27.24 -22.27
N GLN A 132 -7.60 -27.95 -22.97
CA GLN A 132 -7.94 -28.70 -24.20
C GLN A 132 -8.94 -29.83 -23.95
N ASP A 133 -8.89 -30.49 -22.79
CA ASP A 133 -9.88 -31.51 -22.43
C ASP A 133 -11.30 -30.93 -22.44
N VAL A 134 -11.49 -29.75 -21.87
CA VAL A 134 -12.81 -29.08 -21.78
C VAL A 134 -13.16 -28.34 -23.05
N LYS A 135 -12.18 -27.69 -23.66
CA LYS A 135 -12.35 -26.81 -24.83
C LYS A 135 -11.28 -27.11 -25.86
N PRO A 136 -11.52 -28.04 -26.78
CA PRO A 136 -10.62 -28.25 -27.91
C PRO A 136 -10.41 -26.98 -28.73
N ILE A 137 -9.30 -26.94 -29.47
CA ILE A 137 -8.94 -25.78 -30.29
C ILE A 137 -10.04 -25.48 -31.30
N GLY A 138 -10.54 -24.26 -31.30
CA GLY A 138 -11.60 -23.81 -32.22
C GLY A 138 -13.02 -24.22 -31.82
N ALA A 139 -13.20 -24.96 -30.72
CA ALA A 139 -14.52 -25.41 -30.26
C ALA A 139 -15.05 -24.57 -29.08
N ILE A 140 -16.34 -24.72 -28.81
CA ILE A 140 -16.98 -24.28 -27.58
C ILE A 140 -16.68 -25.27 -26.44
N PRO A 141 -16.71 -24.87 -25.16
CA PRO A 141 -16.55 -25.80 -24.04
C PRO A 141 -17.64 -26.89 -24.06
N ASP A 142 -17.22 -28.15 -23.88
CA ASP A 142 -18.12 -29.29 -23.72
C ASP A 142 -18.80 -29.21 -22.32
N PRO A 143 -20.15 -29.14 -22.25
CA PRO A 143 -20.85 -29.00 -20.96
C PRO A 143 -20.58 -30.18 -20.00
N ILE A 144 -20.45 -31.42 -20.50
CA ILE A 144 -20.17 -32.60 -19.66
C ILE A 144 -18.77 -32.50 -19.09
N LYS A 145 -17.79 -32.13 -19.91
CA LYS A 145 -16.42 -31.92 -19.44
C LYS A 145 -16.31 -30.75 -18.44
N VAL A 146 -17.04 -29.65 -18.67
CA VAL A 146 -17.13 -28.53 -17.69
C VAL A 146 -17.63 -29.05 -16.35
N GLN A 147 -18.68 -29.90 -16.33
CA GLN A 147 -19.21 -30.49 -15.10
C GLN A 147 -18.16 -31.35 -14.38
N ASN A 148 -17.43 -32.20 -15.14
CA ASN A 148 -16.34 -33.00 -14.58
C ASN A 148 -15.25 -32.11 -13.95
N HIS A 149 -14.87 -31.02 -14.61
CA HIS A 149 -13.88 -30.07 -14.06
C HIS A 149 -14.42 -29.25 -12.88
N CYS A 150 -15.73 -29.06 -12.77
CA CYS A 150 -16.35 -28.54 -11.54
C CYS A 150 -16.21 -29.57 -10.38
N ALA A 151 -16.38 -30.87 -10.64
CA ALA A 151 -16.15 -31.93 -9.65
C ALA A 151 -14.66 -31.92 -9.20
N PHE A 152 -13.71 -31.93 -10.13
CA PHE A 152 -12.28 -31.84 -9.80
C PHE A 152 -11.94 -30.60 -8.95
N LEU A 153 -12.61 -29.48 -9.18
CA LEU A 153 -12.39 -28.28 -8.38
C LEU A 153 -12.92 -28.43 -6.95
N ASN A 154 -14.04 -29.17 -6.75
CA ASN A 154 -14.55 -29.49 -5.41
C ASN A 154 -13.65 -30.49 -4.70
N ASP A 155 -13.15 -31.53 -5.40
CA ASP A 155 -12.19 -32.48 -4.84
C ASP A 155 -10.89 -31.79 -4.44
N TYR A 156 -10.40 -30.86 -5.25
CA TYR A 156 -9.23 -30.05 -4.91
C TYR A 156 -9.48 -29.14 -3.71
N LEU A 157 -10.70 -28.62 -3.56
CA LEU A 157 -11.07 -27.85 -2.37
C LEU A 157 -11.00 -28.73 -1.10
N ALA A 158 -11.53 -29.95 -1.15
CA ALA A 158 -11.46 -30.92 -0.05
C ALA A 158 -10.01 -31.25 0.30
N GLU A 159 -9.19 -31.57 -0.70
CA GLU A 159 -7.74 -31.83 -0.53
C GLU A 159 -7.01 -30.66 0.17
N LEU A 160 -7.31 -29.41 -0.23
CA LEU A 160 -6.69 -28.23 0.40
C LEU A 160 -7.14 -28.05 1.86
N GLN A 161 -8.36 -28.47 2.20
CA GLN A 161 -8.90 -28.41 3.56
C GLN A 161 -8.31 -29.52 4.43
N ASP A 162 -8.20 -30.73 3.91
CA ASP A 162 -7.62 -31.89 4.59
C ASP A 162 -6.13 -31.70 4.90
N ASN A 163 -5.43 -30.93 4.06
CA ASN A 163 -4.03 -30.53 4.31
C ASN A 163 -3.90 -29.33 5.26
N ASP A 164 -4.91 -29.01 6.09
CA ASP A 164 -4.93 -27.94 7.09
C ASP A 164 -4.53 -26.55 6.54
N LEU A 165 -4.76 -26.30 5.25
CA LEU A 165 -4.51 -24.98 4.71
C LEU A 165 -5.50 -23.97 5.29
N LYS A 166 -4.96 -22.82 5.66
CA LYS A 166 -5.78 -21.72 6.20
C LYS A 166 -6.84 -21.26 5.20
N PRO A 167 -8.06 -20.91 5.66
CA PRO A 167 -9.17 -20.55 4.78
C PRO A 167 -8.82 -19.48 3.72
N THR A 168 -8.01 -18.50 4.10
CA THR A 168 -7.56 -17.46 3.15
C THR A 168 -6.64 -18.03 2.05
N ALA A 169 -5.79 -19.02 2.38
CA ALA A 169 -4.93 -19.67 1.40
C ALA A 169 -5.74 -20.55 0.47
N VAL A 170 -6.69 -21.34 1.00
CA VAL A 170 -7.66 -22.13 0.23
C VAL A 170 -8.41 -21.22 -0.75
N ASN A 171 -9.00 -20.12 -0.26
CA ASN A 171 -9.73 -19.17 -1.09
C ASN A 171 -8.87 -18.59 -2.22
N ASN A 172 -7.59 -18.28 -1.96
CA ASN A 172 -6.67 -17.80 -2.97
C ASN A 172 -6.33 -18.87 -4.02
N CYS A 173 -6.16 -20.13 -3.61
CA CYS A 173 -5.94 -21.24 -4.55
C CYS A 173 -7.14 -21.42 -5.47
N ILE A 174 -8.33 -21.55 -4.91
CA ILE A 174 -9.56 -21.72 -5.68
C ILE A 174 -9.84 -20.53 -6.60
N LYS A 175 -9.66 -19.32 -6.12
CA LYS A 175 -9.80 -18.11 -6.93
C LYS A 175 -8.83 -18.10 -8.11
N ALA A 176 -7.59 -18.53 -7.91
CA ALA A 176 -6.61 -18.61 -8.98
C ALA A 176 -7.01 -19.62 -10.06
N VAL A 177 -7.45 -20.80 -9.65
CA VAL A 177 -7.92 -21.85 -10.57
C VAL A 177 -9.16 -21.39 -11.35
N LYS A 178 -10.16 -20.81 -10.68
CA LYS A 178 -11.35 -20.26 -11.36
C LYS A 178 -10.99 -19.19 -12.38
N THR A 179 -10.09 -18.26 -12.01
CA THR A 179 -9.63 -17.22 -12.94
C THR A 179 -8.86 -17.83 -14.12
N PHE A 180 -8.07 -18.89 -13.90
CA PHE A 180 -7.38 -19.61 -14.98
C PHE A 180 -8.36 -20.21 -16.01
N TYR A 181 -9.41 -20.87 -15.56
CA TYR A 181 -10.46 -21.37 -16.45
C TYR A 181 -11.18 -20.21 -17.17
N HIS A 182 -11.60 -19.19 -16.44
CA HIS A 182 -12.31 -18.04 -16.97
C HIS A 182 -11.55 -17.33 -18.11
N VAL A 183 -10.26 -17.03 -17.93
CA VAL A 183 -9.46 -16.36 -18.98
C VAL A 183 -9.23 -17.24 -20.21
N ASN A 184 -9.42 -18.54 -20.07
CA ASN A 184 -9.40 -19.50 -21.18
C ASN A 184 -10.79 -19.78 -21.78
N GLY A 185 -11.82 -19.04 -21.30
CA GLY A 185 -13.17 -19.10 -21.82
C GLY A 185 -13.98 -20.29 -21.31
N ILE A 186 -13.69 -20.75 -20.08
CA ILE A 186 -14.39 -21.84 -19.41
C ILE A 186 -14.89 -21.34 -18.06
N GLU A 187 -16.17 -21.53 -17.74
CA GLU A 187 -16.76 -21.18 -16.46
C GLU A 187 -16.93 -22.41 -15.58
N VAL A 188 -16.12 -22.50 -14.52
CA VAL A 188 -16.23 -23.56 -13.51
C VAL A 188 -16.86 -23.01 -12.21
N LYS A 189 -17.73 -23.79 -11.62
CA LYS A 189 -18.47 -23.44 -10.42
C LYS A 189 -18.11 -24.40 -9.28
N LEU A 190 -18.10 -23.87 -8.05
CA LEU A 190 -18.08 -24.71 -6.85
C LEU A 190 -19.52 -24.97 -6.42
N THR A 191 -19.79 -26.17 -5.93
CA THR A 191 -21.03 -26.52 -5.24
C THR A 191 -21.01 -26.03 -3.80
N GLU A 192 -19.85 -26.08 -3.16
CA GLU A 192 -19.66 -25.65 -1.79
C GLU A 192 -19.29 -24.18 -1.66
N ARG A 193 -19.67 -23.60 -0.52
CA ARG A 193 -19.30 -22.22 -0.19
C ARG A 193 -17.92 -22.18 0.46
N LEU A 194 -17.06 -21.30 -0.02
CA LEU A 194 -15.76 -21.03 0.59
C LEU A 194 -15.93 -20.41 1.98
N SER A 195 -15.14 -20.88 2.95
CA SER A 195 -15.12 -20.33 4.29
C SER A 195 -14.71 -18.85 4.29
N ARG A 196 -15.47 -18.02 4.99
CA ARG A 196 -15.14 -16.61 5.26
C ARG A 196 -14.37 -16.42 6.56
N LYS A 197 -14.00 -17.49 7.25
CA LYS A 197 -13.29 -17.43 8.54
C LYS A 197 -11.94 -16.74 8.34
N VAL A 198 -11.68 -15.72 9.16
CA VAL A 198 -10.39 -15.03 9.21
C VAL A 198 -9.53 -15.74 10.24
N ALA A 199 -8.52 -16.48 9.78
CA ALA A 199 -7.63 -17.25 10.66
C ALA A 199 -6.76 -16.35 11.56
N TYR A 200 -6.45 -15.12 11.13
CA TYR A 200 -5.63 -14.17 11.87
C TYR A 200 -6.22 -12.77 11.81
N LYS A 201 -6.37 -12.17 12.98
CA LYS A 201 -6.83 -10.79 13.10
C LYS A 201 -5.73 -9.99 13.79
N ASP A 202 -4.98 -9.19 13.00
CA ASP A 202 -4.14 -8.15 13.56
C ASP A 202 -5.01 -7.04 14.16
N ARG A 203 -4.52 -6.40 15.22
CA ARG A 203 -5.22 -5.33 15.93
C ARG A 203 -4.61 -3.96 15.62
N ALA A 204 -5.35 -2.91 15.85
CA ALA A 204 -4.77 -1.58 15.95
C ALA A 204 -3.97 -1.48 17.27
N PRO A 205 -2.82 -0.78 17.29
CA PRO A 205 -2.16 -0.43 18.54
C PRO A 205 -3.01 0.58 19.33
N LYS A 206 -2.80 0.66 20.63
CA LYS A 206 -3.35 1.71 21.50
C LYS A 206 -2.48 2.97 21.42
N PRO A 207 -2.99 4.15 21.80
CA PRO A 207 -2.18 5.39 21.84
C PRO A 207 -0.90 5.25 22.68
N GLU A 208 -1.01 4.62 23.87
CA GLU A 208 0.12 4.42 24.78
C GLU A 208 1.17 3.48 24.16
N GLU A 209 0.74 2.47 23.43
CA GLU A 209 1.63 1.54 22.72
C GLU A 209 2.36 2.26 21.56
N LEU A 210 1.68 3.16 20.87
CA LEU A 210 2.32 4.00 19.84
C LEU A 210 3.36 4.93 20.46
N THR A 211 3.04 5.56 21.61
CA THR A 211 3.99 6.38 22.36
C THR A 211 5.24 5.57 22.68
N THR A 212 5.10 4.37 23.25
CA THR A 212 6.23 3.48 23.55
C THR A 212 7.04 3.12 22.29
N MET A 213 6.37 2.91 21.16
CA MET A 213 7.05 2.67 19.88
C MET A 213 7.85 3.90 19.42
N LEU A 214 7.30 5.11 19.56
CA LEU A 214 8.00 6.35 19.21
C LEU A 214 9.23 6.57 20.10
N ASP A 215 9.13 6.31 21.40
CA ASP A 215 10.22 6.50 22.38
C ASP A 215 11.39 5.52 22.16
N LYS A 216 11.10 4.35 21.55
CA LYS A 216 12.11 3.35 21.16
C LYS A 216 12.71 3.60 19.76
N SER A 217 12.23 4.62 19.05
CA SER A 217 12.58 4.86 17.64
C SER A 217 13.61 5.96 17.47
N ALA A 218 14.53 5.82 16.50
CA ALA A 218 15.27 6.95 15.99
C ALA A 218 14.34 7.89 15.18
N ILE A 219 14.78 9.12 14.91
CA ILE A 219 13.95 10.19 14.32
C ILE A 219 13.24 9.74 13.04
N ARG A 220 13.96 9.07 12.13
CA ARG A 220 13.38 8.56 10.86
C ARG A 220 12.28 7.53 11.12
N GLU A 221 12.55 6.59 11.98
CA GLU A 221 11.64 5.51 12.34
C GLU A 221 10.41 6.04 13.09
N ALA A 222 10.62 6.99 14.00
CA ALA A 222 9.55 7.69 14.68
C ALA A 222 8.64 8.44 13.72
N PHE A 223 9.21 9.15 12.74
CA PHE A 223 8.43 9.77 11.66
C PHE A 223 7.62 8.74 10.87
N ILE A 224 8.22 7.62 10.48
CA ILE A 224 7.52 6.54 9.75
C ILE A 224 6.30 6.07 10.54
N ILE A 225 6.44 5.77 11.81
CA ILE A 225 5.35 5.27 12.67
C ILE A 225 4.26 6.32 12.81
N ALA A 226 4.64 7.56 13.15
CA ALA A 226 3.71 8.66 13.33
C ALA A 226 2.93 8.97 12.04
N ALA A 227 3.61 9.08 10.90
CA ALA A 227 2.98 9.35 9.62
C ALA A 227 2.02 8.23 9.19
N LEU A 228 2.40 6.95 9.34
CA LEU A 228 1.53 5.82 9.03
C LEU A 228 0.30 5.75 9.94
N ALA A 229 0.46 6.09 11.22
CA ALA A 229 -0.63 6.08 12.20
C ALA A 229 -1.59 7.25 12.02
N THR A 230 -1.12 8.40 11.53
CA THR A 230 -1.92 9.63 11.43
C THR A 230 -2.32 10.00 10.01
N GLY A 231 -1.60 9.53 8.98
CA GLY A 231 -1.94 9.78 7.57
C GLY A 231 -2.74 8.68 6.89
N GLY A 232 -2.92 7.53 7.55
CA GLY A 232 -3.74 6.43 7.01
C GLY A 232 -3.22 5.81 5.71
N PHE A 233 -1.96 5.97 5.35
CA PHE A 233 -1.35 5.50 4.09
C PHE A 233 -1.37 3.98 3.91
N ARG A 234 -1.42 3.53 2.66
CA ARG A 234 -0.95 2.18 2.30
C ARG A 234 0.57 2.17 2.29
N GLU A 235 1.20 1.08 2.78
CA GLU A 235 2.65 0.96 2.85
C GLU A 235 3.35 1.20 1.50
N GLY A 236 2.80 0.63 0.41
CA GLY A 236 3.36 0.80 -0.93
C GLY A 236 3.23 2.22 -1.48
N THR A 237 2.18 2.95 -1.13
CA THR A 237 2.02 4.37 -1.45
C THR A 237 3.01 5.20 -0.64
N PHE A 238 3.10 4.96 0.66
CA PHE A 238 4.00 5.69 1.56
C PHE A 238 5.47 5.58 1.15
N CYS A 239 5.91 4.39 0.73
CA CYS A 239 7.28 4.19 0.22
C CYS A 239 7.61 4.96 -1.07
N LYS A 240 6.59 5.37 -1.83
CA LYS A 240 6.74 6.10 -3.09
C LYS A 240 6.59 7.62 -2.95
N LEU A 241 6.24 8.10 -1.76
CA LEU A 241 6.13 9.53 -1.52
C LEU A 241 7.49 10.21 -1.75
N LYS A 242 7.43 11.39 -2.37
CA LYS A 242 8.56 12.27 -2.63
C LYS A 242 8.39 13.57 -1.86
N TYR A 243 9.44 14.36 -1.76
CA TYR A 243 9.44 15.65 -1.08
C TYR A 243 8.36 16.60 -1.62
N ARG A 244 8.14 16.63 -2.94
CA ARG A 244 7.10 17.46 -3.59
C ARG A 244 5.70 17.27 -3.02
N HIS A 245 5.37 16.06 -2.52
CA HIS A 245 4.01 15.77 -2.01
C HIS A 245 3.69 16.45 -0.68
N ILE A 246 4.73 17.00 -0.01
CA ILE A 246 4.57 17.63 1.33
C ILE A 246 5.20 19.03 1.38
N LYS A 247 5.90 19.44 0.34
CA LYS A 247 6.75 20.63 0.28
C LYS A 247 6.01 21.89 0.64
N GLU A 248 4.87 22.11 0.01
CA GLU A 248 4.11 23.36 0.14
C GLU A 248 3.78 23.70 1.60
N ASP A 249 3.13 22.79 2.29
CA ASP A 249 2.75 23.00 3.69
C ASP A 249 3.95 22.95 4.65
N LEU A 250 4.94 22.10 4.34
CA LEU A 250 6.15 22.01 5.17
C LEU A 250 6.93 23.34 5.15
N GLU A 251 7.13 23.94 3.98
CA GLU A 251 7.83 25.21 3.81
C GLU A 251 7.02 26.38 4.33
N ALA A 252 5.70 26.37 4.15
CA ALA A 252 4.78 27.34 4.71
C ALA A 252 4.51 27.18 6.21
N ASN A 253 5.09 26.15 6.86
CA ASN A 253 4.84 25.80 8.26
C ASN A 253 3.36 25.56 8.60
N ARG A 254 2.54 25.15 7.63
CA ARG A 254 1.14 24.80 7.87
C ARG A 254 1.02 23.41 8.52
N ILE A 255 0.19 23.30 9.54
CA ILE A 255 -0.05 22.05 10.30
C ILE A 255 -1.57 21.90 10.49
N PRO A 256 -2.13 20.70 10.23
CA PRO A 256 -1.48 19.47 9.73
C PRO A 256 -0.96 19.61 8.30
N ILE A 257 0.15 18.92 7.98
CA ILE A 257 0.72 18.95 6.64
C ILE A 257 -0.18 18.18 5.69
N HIS A 258 -0.61 18.82 4.61
CA HIS A 258 -1.32 18.22 3.49
C HIS A 258 -0.39 17.33 2.69
N VAL A 259 -0.91 16.18 2.25
CA VAL A 259 -0.21 15.22 1.39
C VAL A 259 -1.11 14.88 0.22
N HIS A 260 -0.81 15.43 -0.94
CA HIS A 260 -1.46 15.05 -2.19
C HIS A 260 -0.86 13.76 -2.73
N ILE A 261 -1.69 12.81 -3.13
CA ILE A 261 -1.28 11.48 -3.57
C ILE A 261 -1.79 11.19 -4.97
N GLU A 262 -0.86 11.21 -5.91
CA GLU A 262 -1.11 10.94 -7.32
C GLU A 262 -1.55 9.48 -7.53
N ALA A 263 -2.48 9.24 -8.46
CA ALA A 263 -2.98 7.91 -8.81
C ALA A 263 -1.87 6.92 -9.13
N GLU A 264 -0.82 7.37 -9.84
CA GLU A 264 0.29 6.55 -10.32
C GLU A 264 1.05 5.85 -9.20
N ILE A 265 1.13 6.45 -8.02
CA ILE A 265 1.82 5.84 -6.88
C ILE A 265 0.91 4.96 -6.03
N THR A 266 -0.40 4.96 -6.29
CA THR A 266 -1.38 4.11 -5.59
C THR A 266 -1.40 2.68 -6.11
N LYS A 267 -1.97 1.76 -5.34
CA LYS A 267 -2.07 0.35 -5.74
C LYS A 267 -2.98 0.14 -6.96
N GLY A 268 -4.07 0.90 -7.06
CA GLY A 268 -5.08 0.73 -8.11
C GLY A 268 -4.90 1.67 -9.28
N LYS A 269 -4.21 2.78 -9.10
CA LYS A 269 -4.04 3.86 -10.07
C LYS A 269 -5.37 4.44 -10.59
N TYR A 270 -6.41 4.43 -9.73
CA TYR A 270 -7.75 4.83 -10.16
C TYR A 270 -7.98 6.34 -10.07
N HIS A 271 -7.54 6.97 -8.99
CA HIS A 271 -7.75 8.39 -8.71
C HIS A 271 -6.70 8.93 -7.74
N ASP A 272 -6.49 10.24 -7.83
CA ASP A 272 -5.74 11.00 -6.85
C ASP A 272 -6.56 11.13 -5.56
N TYR A 273 -5.89 11.34 -4.44
CA TYR A 273 -6.57 11.62 -3.19
C TYR A 273 -5.66 12.42 -2.26
N ASP A 274 -6.27 13.04 -1.27
CA ASP A 274 -5.60 13.87 -0.29
C ASP A 274 -5.70 13.26 1.10
N THR A 275 -4.66 13.47 1.90
CA THR A 275 -4.65 13.16 3.33
C THR A 275 -3.76 14.14 4.07
N PHE A 276 -3.66 14.00 5.38
CA PHE A 276 -2.86 14.87 6.23
C PHE A 276 -2.02 14.06 7.20
N ILE A 277 -0.95 14.67 7.72
CA ILE A 277 -0.21 14.17 8.87
C ILE A 277 -0.29 15.19 10.00
N ASN A 278 -0.45 14.70 11.23
CA ASN A 278 -0.68 15.55 12.41
C ASN A 278 0.57 16.34 12.83
N ALA A 279 0.43 17.17 13.85
CA ALA A 279 1.51 18.01 14.37
C ALA A 279 2.73 17.21 14.82
N GLU A 280 2.55 16.05 15.49
CA GLU A 280 3.66 15.22 15.96
C GLU A 280 4.44 14.62 14.77
N ALA A 281 3.75 14.06 13.77
CA ALA A 281 4.39 13.55 12.56
C ALA A 281 5.07 14.68 11.77
N SER A 282 4.46 15.87 11.73
CA SER A 282 5.02 17.04 11.07
C SER A 282 6.32 17.52 11.76
N TYR A 283 6.35 17.52 13.08
CA TYR A 283 7.54 17.85 13.85
C TYR A 283 8.67 16.85 13.59
N LEU A 284 8.37 15.55 13.68
CA LEU A 284 9.34 14.49 13.40
C LEU A 284 9.86 14.54 11.96
N LEU A 285 9.00 14.91 11.01
CA LEU A 285 9.39 15.12 9.60
C LEU A 285 10.40 16.27 9.48
N LYS A 286 10.14 17.41 10.14
CA LYS A 286 11.06 18.56 10.12
C LYS A 286 12.43 18.18 10.66
N MET A 287 12.46 17.48 11.79
CA MET A 287 13.71 16.97 12.38
C MET A 287 14.43 16.01 11.43
N TYR A 288 13.70 15.06 10.86
CA TYR A 288 14.26 14.09 9.92
C TYR A 288 14.84 14.75 8.66
N ILE A 289 14.13 15.73 8.08
CA ILE A 289 14.62 16.51 6.93
C ILE A 289 15.88 17.32 7.31
N ALA A 290 15.90 17.94 8.49
CA ALA A 290 17.07 18.66 8.99
C ALA A 290 18.29 17.73 9.16
N ASP A 291 18.08 16.52 9.68
CA ASP A 291 19.15 15.52 9.80
C ASP A 291 19.69 15.07 8.44
N ARG A 292 18.84 14.88 7.45
CA ARG A 292 19.28 14.55 6.08
C ARG A 292 20.11 15.66 5.45
N ARG A 293 19.68 16.93 5.63
CA ARG A 293 20.40 18.10 5.11
C ARG A 293 21.75 18.28 5.79
N ARG A 294 21.83 18.03 7.10
CA ARG A 294 23.06 18.13 7.87
C ARG A 294 24.04 16.99 7.55
N GLY A 295 23.50 15.81 7.25
CA GLY A 295 24.27 14.59 7.12
C GLY A 295 24.77 14.04 8.45
N SER A 296 25.58 13.00 8.41
CA SER A 296 26.18 12.35 9.56
C SER A 296 27.59 11.87 9.24
N ARG A 297 28.31 11.32 10.23
CA ARG A 297 29.63 10.71 10.01
C ARG A 297 29.64 9.65 8.89
N TYR A 298 28.49 8.97 8.66
CA TYR A 298 28.39 7.87 7.71
C TYR A 298 27.60 8.21 6.44
N THR A 299 26.93 9.35 6.44
CA THR A 299 26.03 9.75 5.35
C THR A 299 26.32 11.20 4.98
N PRO A 300 26.72 11.51 3.76
CA PRO A 300 26.98 12.90 3.36
C PRO A 300 25.70 13.75 3.48
N PRO A 301 25.85 15.07 3.64
CA PRO A 301 24.73 16.01 3.55
C PRO A 301 23.97 15.81 2.23
N GLU A 302 22.65 15.90 2.31
CA GLU A 302 21.78 15.68 1.16
C GLU A 302 21.11 16.98 0.72
N GLU A 303 21.25 17.31 -0.55
CA GLU A 303 20.41 18.31 -1.21
C GLU A 303 19.05 17.67 -1.54
N ILE A 304 18.01 18.13 -0.85
CA ILE A 304 16.66 17.59 -1.00
C ILE A 304 15.94 18.35 -2.09
N THR A 305 15.63 17.66 -3.18
CA THR A 305 14.87 18.15 -4.33
C THR A 305 13.43 17.61 -4.30
N ASP A 306 12.57 18.14 -5.15
CA ASP A 306 11.19 17.72 -5.29
C ASP A 306 11.04 16.20 -5.55
N ASP A 307 11.98 15.61 -6.27
CA ASP A 307 12.01 14.17 -6.58
C ASP A 307 12.71 13.30 -5.53
N SER A 308 13.32 13.90 -4.52
CA SER A 308 13.92 13.16 -3.42
C SER A 308 12.87 12.29 -2.71
N PRO A 309 13.16 11.02 -2.42
CA PRO A 309 12.23 10.17 -1.68
C PRO A 309 11.94 10.77 -0.30
N LEU A 310 10.67 10.76 0.10
CA LEU A 310 10.28 11.26 1.42
C LEU A 310 11.00 10.45 2.53
N ILE A 311 11.03 9.13 2.37
CA ILE A 311 11.79 8.24 3.28
C ILE A 311 12.99 7.66 2.55
N ARG A 312 14.17 8.06 2.96
CA ARG A 312 15.45 7.53 2.44
C ARG A 312 15.75 6.15 3.01
N SER A 313 16.26 5.27 2.17
CA SER A 313 16.84 3.99 2.58
C SER A 313 18.24 4.18 3.18
N ASN A 314 18.52 3.55 4.32
CA ASN A 314 19.86 3.56 4.93
C ASN A 314 20.79 2.47 4.36
N HIS A 315 20.31 1.70 3.38
CA HIS A 315 21.10 0.58 2.86
C HIS A 315 22.31 1.02 2.04
N ASN A 316 22.27 2.23 1.48
CA ASN A 316 23.38 2.80 0.73
C ASN A 316 23.57 4.27 1.13
N ALA A 317 24.73 4.56 1.72
CA ALA A 317 25.07 5.90 2.19
C ALA A 317 25.24 6.92 1.06
N HIS A 318 25.73 6.46 -0.11
CA HIS A 318 26.08 7.33 -1.24
C HIS A 318 24.97 7.49 -2.28
N ARG A 319 23.92 6.66 -2.24
CA ARG A 319 22.78 6.76 -3.16
C ARG A 319 21.52 7.13 -2.41
N VAL A 320 20.84 8.16 -2.87
CA VAL A 320 19.55 8.57 -2.35
C VAL A 320 18.46 7.70 -2.98
N LEU A 321 18.11 6.62 -2.29
CA LEU A 321 17.07 5.69 -2.71
C LEU A 321 15.92 5.68 -1.69
N GLY A 322 14.69 5.52 -2.18
CA GLY A 322 13.52 5.35 -1.33
C GLY A 322 13.52 4.02 -0.56
N VAL A 323 12.87 4.01 0.58
CA VAL A 323 12.68 2.78 1.37
C VAL A 323 11.78 1.80 0.62
N SER A 324 12.14 0.50 0.63
CA SER A 324 11.28 -0.54 0.07
C SER A 324 10.17 -0.95 1.05
N GLU A 325 9.05 -1.47 0.53
CA GLU A 325 7.97 -2.02 1.38
C GLU A 325 8.48 -3.09 2.35
N LYS A 326 9.41 -3.95 1.90
CA LYS A 326 10.01 -4.99 2.73
C LYS A 326 10.80 -4.39 3.89
N THR A 327 11.57 -3.34 3.64
CA THR A 327 12.34 -2.62 4.66
C THR A 327 11.41 -1.88 5.62
N LEU A 328 10.36 -1.22 5.10
CA LEU A 328 9.36 -0.54 5.91
C LEU A 328 8.67 -1.50 6.89
N ARG A 329 8.23 -2.67 6.39
CA ARG A 329 7.64 -3.72 7.24
C ARG A 329 8.62 -4.19 8.31
N LYS A 330 9.89 -4.37 7.96
CA LYS A 330 10.94 -4.78 8.92
C LYS A 330 11.11 -3.72 10.01
N ILE A 331 11.19 -2.43 9.65
CA ILE A 331 11.32 -1.32 10.60
C ILE A 331 10.16 -1.35 11.61
N VAL A 332 8.93 -1.28 11.12
CA VAL A 332 7.73 -1.28 12.00
C VAL A 332 7.67 -2.53 12.87
N HIS A 333 8.01 -3.70 12.30
CA HIS A 333 8.02 -4.96 13.04
C HIS A 333 9.05 -4.95 14.16
N THR A 334 10.30 -4.60 13.85
CA THR A 334 11.40 -4.58 14.84
C THR A 334 11.04 -3.66 16.01
N ILE A 335 10.60 -2.45 15.75
CA ILE A 335 10.24 -1.47 16.79
C ILE A 335 9.04 -1.97 17.62
N ALA A 336 7.99 -2.51 16.96
CA ALA A 336 6.83 -3.02 17.67
C ALA A 336 7.16 -4.21 18.59
N VAL A 337 8.14 -5.03 18.25
CA VAL A 337 8.63 -6.13 19.09
C VAL A 337 9.52 -5.61 20.22
N GLU A 338 10.46 -4.70 19.94
CA GLU A 338 11.34 -4.08 20.93
C GLU A 338 10.57 -3.24 21.97
N ALA A 339 9.43 -2.67 21.56
CA ALA A 339 8.51 -1.95 22.45
C ALA A 339 7.55 -2.88 23.22
N ASP A 340 7.64 -4.19 23.06
CA ASP A 340 6.71 -5.23 23.59
C ASP A 340 5.22 -5.00 23.19
N VAL A 341 4.99 -4.27 22.12
CA VAL A 341 3.65 -3.97 21.59
C VAL A 341 3.13 -5.09 20.70
N SER A 342 4.03 -5.77 20.00
CA SER A 342 3.67 -6.81 19.03
C SER A 342 4.11 -8.18 19.47
N LYS A 343 3.14 -9.07 19.69
CA LYS A 343 3.36 -10.47 20.08
C LYS A 343 3.00 -11.41 18.93
N LYS A 344 3.74 -12.52 18.84
CA LYS A 344 3.45 -13.56 17.85
C LYS A 344 2.11 -14.21 18.18
N LEU A 345 1.26 -14.37 17.18
CA LEU A 345 -0.04 -15.00 17.35
C LEU A 345 0.12 -16.51 17.51
N PRO A 346 -0.71 -17.16 18.36
CA PRO A 346 -0.66 -18.62 18.55
C PRO A 346 -0.81 -19.36 17.22
N ASN A 347 -0.07 -20.44 17.06
CA ASN A 347 -0.07 -21.31 15.86
C ASN A 347 0.10 -20.55 14.54
N SER A 348 0.85 -19.43 14.56
CA SER A 348 1.06 -18.57 13.41
C SER A 348 2.47 -18.00 13.38
N TRP A 349 2.93 -17.71 12.16
CA TRP A 349 4.10 -16.85 11.95
C TRP A 349 3.74 -15.34 11.97
N MET A 350 2.46 -15.00 12.15
CA MET A 350 1.96 -13.63 12.16
C MET A 350 2.07 -12.98 13.54
N TYR A 351 2.19 -11.67 13.54
CA TYR A 351 2.28 -10.83 14.72
C TYR A 351 1.02 -10.00 14.89
N SER A 352 0.69 -9.65 16.15
CA SER A 352 -0.55 -8.94 16.51
C SER A 352 -0.61 -7.50 16.00
N VAL A 353 0.54 -6.81 15.93
CA VAL A 353 0.68 -5.46 15.38
C VAL A 353 1.69 -5.47 14.25
N ARG A 354 1.32 -4.88 13.13
CA ARG A 354 2.09 -4.84 11.89
C ARG A 354 1.91 -3.47 11.21
N THR A 355 2.60 -3.20 10.11
CA THR A 355 2.45 -1.95 9.35
C THR A 355 0.99 -1.62 9.04
N HIS A 356 0.19 -2.62 8.62
CA HIS A 356 -1.25 -2.42 8.35
C HIS A 356 -2.06 -2.05 9.60
N SER A 357 -1.60 -2.41 10.78
CA SER A 357 -2.22 -2.08 12.06
C SER A 357 -2.22 -0.58 12.34
N LEU A 358 -1.20 0.14 11.88
CA LEU A 358 -1.14 1.60 11.98
C LEU A 358 -2.25 2.26 11.15
N ARG A 359 -2.51 1.74 9.96
CA ARG A 359 -3.63 2.21 9.15
C ARG A 359 -5.01 1.85 9.74
N LYS A 360 -5.11 0.73 10.50
CA LYS A 360 -6.32 0.42 11.29
C LYS A 360 -6.49 1.43 12.42
N TYR A 361 -5.40 1.81 13.08
CA TYR A 361 -5.41 2.85 14.10
C TYR A 361 -6.02 4.14 13.54
N PHE A 362 -5.48 4.66 12.43
CA PHE A 362 -6.03 5.83 11.76
C PHE A 362 -7.54 5.74 11.58
N ARG A 363 -8.01 4.67 10.92
CA ARG A 363 -9.44 4.49 10.66
C ARG A 363 -10.27 4.45 11.94
N THR A 364 -9.79 3.73 12.96
CA THR A 364 -10.50 3.58 14.23
C THR A 364 -10.63 4.90 14.95
N GLN A 365 -9.55 5.68 15.02
CA GLN A 365 -9.56 6.99 15.68
C GLN A 365 -10.46 8.00 14.95
N MET A 366 -10.35 8.08 13.62
CA MET A 366 -11.24 8.94 12.81
C MET A 366 -12.72 8.57 13.00
N SER A 367 -13.04 7.27 13.00
CA SER A 367 -14.42 6.81 13.24
C SER A 367 -14.89 7.10 14.66
N ALA A 368 -14.01 6.97 15.66
CA ALA A 368 -14.34 7.30 17.05
C ALA A 368 -14.63 8.80 17.24
N SER A 369 -13.97 9.65 16.43
CA SER A 369 -14.22 11.11 16.40
C SER A 369 -15.42 11.50 15.54
N LYS A 370 -16.24 10.52 15.10
CA LYS A 370 -17.47 10.73 14.32
C LYS A 370 -17.26 11.41 12.96
N ILE A 371 -16.06 11.29 12.39
CA ILE A 371 -15.81 11.72 11.01
C ILE A 371 -16.58 10.80 10.06
N ASP A 372 -17.18 11.38 9.03
CA ASP A 372 -17.94 10.64 8.05
C ASP A 372 -17.12 9.50 7.39
N SER A 373 -17.79 8.38 7.11
CA SER A 373 -17.18 7.16 6.58
C SER A 373 -16.55 7.36 5.20
N GLU A 374 -17.17 8.18 4.35
CA GLU A 374 -16.70 8.40 2.98
C GLU A 374 -15.48 9.33 2.99
N ILE A 375 -15.47 10.35 3.87
CA ILE A 375 -14.30 11.20 4.10
C ILE A 375 -13.11 10.35 4.61
N ILE A 376 -13.35 9.44 5.55
CA ILE A 376 -12.30 8.52 6.01
C ILE A 376 -11.82 7.62 4.88
N LYS A 377 -12.72 7.11 4.03
CA LYS A 377 -12.35 6.32 2.85
C LYS A 377 -11.51 7.13 1.88
N TYR A 378 -11.87 8.39 1.64
CA TYR A 378 -11.13 9.31 0.79
C TYR A 378 -9.69 9.51 1.31
N PHE A 379 -9.51 9.93 2.57
CA PHE A 379 -8.18 10.08 3.19
C PHE A 379 -7.34 8.79 3.13
N MET A 380 -8.00 7.64 3.10
CA MET A 380 -7.32 6.36 2.95
C MET A 380 -7.08 5.97 1.48
N GLY A 381 -7.47 6.75 0.49
CA GLY A 381 -7.41 6.40 -0.93
C GLY A 381 -8.15 5.09 -1.22
N LYS A 382 -9.36 4.94 -0.68
CA LYS A 382 -10.31 3.89 -1.03
C LYS A 382 -11.34 4.45 -1.98
N THR A 383 -11.99 3.60 -2.74
CA THR A 383 -13.17 3.98 -3.53
C THR A 383 -14.26 4.48 -2.59
N ILE A 384 -14.77 5.66 -2.87
CA ILE A 384 -15.93 6.30 -2.23
C ILE A 384 -17.19 6.02 -3.05
N ASP A 385 -18.35 6.36 -2.51
CA ASP A 385 -19.60 6.28 -3.25
C ASP A 385 -19.55 7.22 -4.48
N THR A 386 -20.16 6.77 -5.59
CA THR A 386 -20.11 7.52 -6.86
C THR A 386 -20.87 8.84 -6.80
N TYR A 387 -21.81 8.96 -5.86
CA TYR A 387 -22.59 10.19 -5.65
C TYR A 387 -21.91 11.19 -4.70
N GLU A 388 -20.80 10.81 -4.07
CA GLU A 388 -20.07 11.68 -3.16
C GLU A 388 -18.79 12.20 -3.83
N ASP A 389 -18.69 13.49 -3.99
CA ASP A 389 -17.48 14.19 -4.47
C ASP A 389 -16.77 14.87 -3.29
N VAL A 390 -16.06 14.07 -2.50
CA VAL A 390 -15.31 14.57 -1.33
C VAL A 390 -14.23 15.56 -1.73
N GLN A 391 -13.66 15.44 -2.92
CA GLN A 391 -12.60 16.32 -3.41
C GLN A 391 -13.11 17.75 -3.64
N SER A 392 -14.39 17.90 -4.02
CA SER A 392 -15.02 19.21 -4.24
C SER A 392 -15.14 20.06 -2.97
N LEU A 393 -15.03 19.46 -1.78
CA LEU A 393 -15.04 20.18 -0.50
C LEU A 393 -13.84 21.14 -0.35
N GLY A 394 -12.79 20.93 -1.11
CA GLY A 394 -11.56 21.73 -1.07
C GLY A 394 -10.65 21.38 0.13
N ILE A 395 -9.35 21.65 -0.05
CA ILE A 395 -8.29 21.22 0.89
C ILE A 395 -8.47 21.80 2.29
N GLU A 396 -8.90 23.06 2.41
CA GLU A 396 -9.07 23.69 3.74
C GLU A 396 -10.24 23.09 4.52
N THR A 397 -11.34 22.74 3.87
CA THR A 397 -12.45 22.02 4.54
C THR A 397 -11.99 20.65 4.99
N LEU A 398 -11.27 19.91 4.12
CA LEU A 398 -10.71 18.59 4.47
C LEU A 398 -9.70 18.68 5.62
N ARG A 399 -8.87 19.75 5.64
CA ARG A 399 -7.95 20.03 6.74
C ARG A 399 -8.70 20.24 8.06
N ASN A 400 -9.74 21.04 8.06
CA ASN A 400 -10.56 21.30 9.25
C ASN A 400 -11.23 20.03 9.76
N LEU A 401 -11.74 19.18 8.88
CA LEU A 401 -12.30 17.88 9.23
C LEU A 401 -11.24 16.95 9.82
N TYR A 402 -10.02 16.96 9.28
CA TYR A 402 -8.91 16.19 9.85
C TYR A 402 -8.51 16.71 11.24
N VAL A 403 -8.43 18.02 11.43
CA VAL A 403 -8.13 18.65 12.74
C VAL A 403 -9.19 18.32 13.77
N SER A 404 -10.48 18.37 13.39
CA SER A 404 -11.61 18.06 14.30
C SER A 404 -11.58 16.62 14.83
N ALA A 405 -10.94 15.70 14.09
CA ALA A 405 -10.72 14.33 14.56
C ALA A 405 -9.78 14.24 15.77
N GLY A 406 -8.97 15.26 16.02
CA GLY A 406 -8.08 15.32 17.17
C GLY A 406 -7.06 14.18 17.25
N LEU A 407 -6.59 13.68 16.09
CA LEU A 407 -5.61 12.60 16.06
C LEU A 407 -4.32 12.99 16.78
N ALA A 408 -4.06 12.34 17.90
CA ALA A 408 -2.82 12.47 18.66
C ALA A 408 -2.30 11.08 19.02
N ILE A 409 -0.98 10.90 19.08
CA ILE A 409 -0.35 9.66 19.50
C ILE A 409 0.00 9.74 20.97
N ARG A 410 0.71 10.80 21.35
CA ARG A 410 1.07 11.05 22.76
C ARG A 410 -0.11 11.65 23.52
N PRO A 411 -0.24 11.33 24.82
CA PRO A 411 -1.21 12.00 25.66
C PRO A 411 -1.05 13.50 25.54
N LYS A 412 -2.15 14.23 25.47
CA LYS A 412 -2.13 15.69 25.42
C LYS A 412 -1.51 16.20 26.72
N THR A 413 -0.24 16.58 26.69
CA THR A 413 0.39 17.31 27.77
C THR A 413 -0.18 18.73 27.82
N GLN A 414 -0.02 19.41 28.94
CA GLN A 414 -0.47 20.80 29.09
C GLN A 414 0.10 21.72 27.99
N VAL A 415 1.36 21.48 27.58
CA VAL A 415 2.00 22.16 26.44
C VAL A 415 1.32 21.88 25.11
N ASN A 416 0.97 20.63 24.85
CA ASN A 416 0.25 20.28 23.61
C ASN A 416 -1.17 20.86 23.59
N ARG A 417 -1.82 21.01 24.73
CA ARG A 417 -3.13 21.68 24.86
C ARG A 417 -3.02 23.17 24.53
N ILE A 418 -1.96 23.82 24.96
CA ILE A 418 -1.68 25.22 24.66
C ILE A 418 -1.42 25.42 23.16
N GLU A 419 -0.63 24.55 22.54
CA GLU A 419 -0.39 24.63 21.09
C GLU A 419 -1.67 24.37 20.28
N GLN A 420 -2.51 23.42 20.69
CA GLN A 420 -3.82 23.22 20.07
C GLN A 420 -4.73 24.43 20.25
N LEU A 421 -4.72 25.07 21.41
CA LEU A 421 -5.45 26.31 21.65
C LEU A 421 -4.94 27.43 20.74
N LYS A 422 -3.63 27.55 20.56
CA LYS A 422 -3.03 28.51 19.62
C LYS A 422 -3.47 28.23 18.16
N GLU A 423 -3.55 26.96 17.76
CA GLU A 423 -4.03 26.58 16.43
C GLU A 423 -5.51 26.94 16.22
N ILE A 424 -6.37 26.70 17.21
CA ILE A 424 -7.78 27.08 17.17
C ILE A 424 -7.91 28.62 17.04
N ILE A 425 -7.13 29.36 17.81
CA ILE A 425 -7.13 30.83 17.75
C ILE A 425 -6.68 31.33 16.37
N ARG A 426 -5.63 30.72 15.79
CA ARG A 426 -5.18 31.04 14.42
C ARG A 426 -6.25 30.70 13.37
N ALA A 427 -6.93 29.57 13.51
CA ALA A 427 -8.01 29.19 12.61
C ALA A 427 -9.19 30.18 12.62
N TRP A 428 -9.35 30.93 13.70
CA TRP A 428 -10.33 32.02 13.81
C TRP A 428 -9.80 33.38 13.33
N GLY A 429 -8.61 33.39 12.70
CA GLY A 429 -8.00 34.60 12.16
C GLY A 429 -7.42 35.53 13.22
N GLN A 430 -7.22 35.03 14.44
CA GLN A 430 -6.67 35.81 15.55
C GLN A 430 -5.20 35.42 15.82
N ASN A 431 -4.42 36.36 16.37
CA ASN A 431 -3.05 36.08 16.77
C ASN A 431 -3.00 35.45 18.18
N PRO A 432 -2.56 34.19 18.34
CA PRO A 432 -2.50 33.55 19.66
C PRO A 432 -1.59 34.25 20.67
N GLU A 433 -0.54 34.91 20.19
CA GLU A 433 0.42 35.60 21.07
C GLU A 433 -0.16 36.88 21.69
N GLU A 434 -1.16 37.47 21.05
CA GLU A 434 -1.89 38.62 21.58
C GLU A 434 -2.95 38.19 22.61
N ILE A 435 -3.53 36.99 22.45
CA ILE A 435 -4.58 36.48 23.32
C ILE A 435 -4.01 35.71 24.52
N LEU A 436 -2.94 34.96 24.31
CA LEU A 436 -2.31 34.10 25.31
C LEU A 436 -1.00 34.74 25.78
N THR A 437 -1.07 35.68 26.72
CA THR A 437 0.13 36.26 27.30
C THR A 437 0.85 35.22 28.18
N LYS A 438 2.20 35.25 28.12
CA LYS A 438 3.06 34.28 28.82
C LYS A 438 2.80 34.26 30.34
N ASP A 439 2.46 35.39 30.90
CA ASP A 439 2.18 35.56 32.35
C ASP A 439 0.82 34.97 32.76
N ALA A 440 -0.19 35.06 31.91
CA ALA A 440 -1.51 34.45 32.17
C ALA A 440 -1.44 32.92 32.19
N LEU A 441 -0.59 32.34 31.34
CA LEU A 441 -0.38 30.88 31.25
C LEU A 441 0.44 30.34 32.45
N LEU A 442 1.43 31.11 32.96
CA LEU A 442 2.30 30.68 34.03
C LEU A 442 1.68 30.83 35.44
N ARG A 443 0.75 31.79 35.62
CA ARG A 443 0.15 32.06 36.93
C ARG A 443 -1.16 31.33 37.19
N GLY A 444 -1.72 30.64 36.17
CA GLY A 444 -3.05 30.01 36.32
C GLY A 444 -4.21 30.97 36.59
N ASN A 445 -3.94 32.27 36.65
CA ASN A 445 -4.91 33.33 36.91
C ASN A 445 -5.38 33.95 35.60
N ILE A 446 -6.50 33.43 35.06
CA ILE A 446 -7.17 33.98 33.88
C ILE A 446 -7.98 35.25 34.20
N THR A 447 -7.83 35.81 35.39
CA THR A 447 -8.58 36.99 35.84
C THR A 447 -8.11 38.31 35.22
N GLU A 448 -6.96 38.37 34.60
CA GLU A 448 -6.41 39.58 33.96
C GLU A 448 -6.24 39.38 32.45
N LEU A 449 -7.32 39.13 31.72
CA LEU A 449 -7.36 39.25 30.28
C LEU A 449 -7.67 40.71 29.90
N PRO A 450 -6.93 41.31 28.96
CA PRO A 450 -7.15 42.71 28.59
C PRO A 450 -8.52 42.92 27.93
N GLU A 451 -8.93 44.16 27.78
CA GLU A 451 -10.22 44.73 27.34
C GLU A 451 -10.91 44.16 26.10
N LEU A 452 -10.37 43.06 25.51
CA LEU A 452 -10.96 42.29 24.43
C LEU A 452 -12.27 41.55 24.79
N TYR A 453 -12.68 41.58 26.07
CA TYR A 453 -13.87 40.89 26.59
C TYR A 453 -15.24 41.52 26.22
N GLN A 454 -15.26 42.55 25.44
CA GLN A 454 -16.53 43.16 25.01
C GLN A 454 -17.25 42.41 23.91
N ASN A 455 -16.64 41.36 23.36
CA ASN A 455 -17.28 40.55 22.33
C ASN A 455 -17.93 39.31 22.98
N HIS A 456 -19.25 39.23 22.98
CA HIS A 456 -20.05 38.19 23.63
C HIS A 456 -19.60 36.74 23.31
N GLN A 457 -19.06 36.50 22.11
CA GLN A 457 -18.55 35.17 21.73
C GLN A 457 -17.23 34.80 22.42
N LEU A 458 -16.37 35.78 22.70
CA LEU A 458 -15.13 35.55 23.43
C LEU A 458 -15.35 35.33 24.91
N SER A 459 -16.40 35.95 25.51
CA SER A 459 -16.74 35.73 26.91
C SER A 459 -17.25 34.30 27.17
N VAL A 460 -18.08 33.77 26.27
CA VAL A 460 -18.57 32.39 26.34
C VAL A 460 -17.44 31.39 26.22
N LEU A 461 -16.46 31.62 25.34
CA LEU A 461 -15.29 30.76 25.19
C LEU A 461 -14.39 30.81 26.43
N ALA A 462 -14.16 32.01 26.99
CA ALA A 462 -13.37 32.18 28.21
C ALA A 462 -14.03 31.47 29.40
N ASP A 463 -15.34 31.45 29.49
CA ASP A 463 -16.06 30.74 30.56
C ASP A 463 -16.02 29.23 30.37
N GLN A 464 -16.08 28.75 29.14
CA GLN A 464 -15.84 27.34 28.82
C GLN A 464 -14.40 26.91 29.15
N LEU A 465 -13.40 27.74 28.83
CA LEU A 465 -12.01 27.49 29.18
C LEU A 465 -11.76 27.56 30.71
N LYS A 466 -12.38 28.50 31.43
CA LYS A 466 -12.34 28.53 32.91
C LYS A 466 -12.98 27.27 33.51
N GLY A 467 -14.08 26.79 32.93
CA GLY A 467 -14.72 25.54 33.33
C GLY A 467 -13.85 24.29 33.15
N LEU A 468 -13.07 24.23 32.07
CA LEU A 468 -12.14 23.15 31.76
C LEU A 468 -10.92 23.18 32.69
N ILE A 469 -10.38 24.35 32.94
CA ILE A 469 -9.21 24.53 33.83
C ILE A 469 -9.59 24.26 35.31
N LYS A 470 -10.76 24.71 35.79
CA LYS A 470 -11.23 24.41 37.16
C LYS A 470 -11.44 22.93 37.43
N ARG A 471 -11.84 22.15 36.43
CA ARG A 471 -12.06 20.70 36.60
C ARG A 471 -10.78 19.88 36.72
N GLU A 472 -9.63 20.43 36.35
CA GLU A 472 -8.35 19.71 36.37
C GLU A 472 -7.36 20.20 37.49
N VAL A 473 -7.67 21.29 38.16
CA VAL A 473 -6.88 21.77 39.33
C VAL A 473 -7.40 21.16 40.65
N CYS A 474 -8.53 20.45 40.61
CA CYS A 474 -9.14 19.77 41.77
C CYS A 474 -8.99 18.23 41.73
N VAL A 475 -7.99 17.69 41.03
CA VAL A 475 -7.62 16.27 41.13
C VAL A 475 -6.16 16.13 41.53
#